data_da2275bfb1dee44f3b3a79405f163de2
#
_entry.id   da2275bfb1dee44f3b3a79405f163de2
#
_cell.length_a   1.000
_cell.length_b   1.000
_cell.length_c   1.000
_cell.angle_alpha   90.00
_cell.angle_beta   90.00
_cell.angle_gamma   90.00
#
_symmetry.space_group_name_H-M   'P 1'
#
loop_
_entity.id
_entity.type
_entity.pdbx_description
1 polymer ?
#
loop_
_entity_poly.entity_id
_entity_poly.type
_entity_poly.pdbx_seq_one_letter_code
_entity_poly.pdbx_strand_id
1 'polypeptide(L)'
;MNTVEIIFSPTGGTEKVAHIIGRQWSESPRIIDLTDPKTDFSACEIHQEDQVLIAIPSFGGRAPAVAIERLKQIAGNGAKCTLVCVYGNRAYEDTLVEMEDAAKACGFRVVAAIAAVAQHSIIRQYAANRPDASDEQQLIQFARQIADRTEAVTRIPGNRPYKKAGGAGLVPKPSKDCVKCDVCAKHCPVQAIDPATLSADPKKCISCMRCVTQCPHGARKVNGAMVSIAALAIKKACSIRKDNELIL
;
A
#
# COMPACT_ATOMS: atom_id res chain seq x y z
N MET A 1 -2.24 -25.71 -1.71
CA MET A 1 -1.93 -24.40 -2.32
C MET A 1 -2.96 -23.40 -1.85
N ASN A 2 -2.56 -22.46 -1.03
CA ASN A 2 -3.44 -21.39 -0.55
C ASN A 2 -3.06 -20.07 -1.23
N THR A 3 -4.02 -19.17 -1.33
CA THR A 3 -3.74 -17.78 -1.73
C THR A 3 -3.52 -16.95 -0.46
N VAL A 4 -2.41 -16.21 -0.39
CA VAL A 4 -2.07 -15.36 0.74
C VAL A 4 -1.89 -13.93 0.25
N GLU A 5 -2.63 -12.98 0.85
CA GLU A 5 -2.51 -11.56 0.59
C GLU A 5 -1.76 -10.88 1.75
N ILE A 6 -0.55 -10.40 1.50
CA ILE A 6 0.26 -9.60 2.44
C ILE A 6 0.05 -8.13 2.09
N ILE A 7 -0.69 -7.38 2.90
CA ILE A 7 -1.21 -6.09 2.51
C ILE A 7 -0.83 -4.98 3.49
N PHE A 8 -0.32 -3.86 2.99
CA PHE A 8 -0.26 -2.60 3.72
C PHE A 8 -1.27 -1.61 3.12
N SER A 9 -2.44 -1.46 3.75
CA SER A 9 -3.54 -0.64 3.21
C SER A 9 -4.13 0.33 4.23
N PRO A 10 -3.49 1.47 4.50
CA PRO A 10 -3.98 2.41 5.50
C PRO A 10 -5.36 2.99 5.22
N THR A 11 -5.74 3.16 3.95
CA THR A 11 -6.99 3.83 3.53
C THR A 11 -7.91 2.96 2.67
N GLY A 12 -7.63 1.66 2.56
CA GLY A 12 -8.46 0.70 1.82
C GLY A 12 -8.16 0.58 0.33
N GLY A 13 -7.48 1.55 -0.29
CA GLY A 13 -7.24 1.52 -1.75
C GLY A 13 -6.35 0.36 -2.21
N THR A 14 -5.27 0.09 -1.48
CA THR A 14 -4.37 -1.04 -1.78
C THR A 14 -5.07 -2.38 -1.56
N GLU A 15 -5.84 -2.51 -0.50
CA GLU A 15 -6.63 -3.69 -0.18
C GLU A 15 -7.67 -4.00 -1.26
N LYS A 16 -8.39 -2.96 -1.73
CA LYS A 16 -9.35 -3.13 -2.83
C LYS A 16 -8.68 -3.70 -4.08
N VAL A 17 -7.50 -3.18 -4.46
CA VAL A 17 -6.74 -3.71 -5.61
C VAL A 17 -6.29 -5.15 -5.36
N ALA A 18 -5.73 -5.45 -4.18
CA ALA A 18 -5.28 -6.79 -3.82
C ALA A 18 -6.43 -7.81 -3.91
N HIS A 19 -7.59 -7.49 -3.34
CA HIS A 19 -8.75 -8.38 -3.36
C HIS A 19 -9.32 -8.63 -4.77
N ILE A 20 -9.28 -7.64 -5.69
CA ILE A 20 -9.67 -7.85 -7.08
C ILE A 20 -8.80 -8.95 -7.72
N ILE A 21 -7.50 -8.93 -7.45
CA ILE A 21 -6.53 -9.89 -7.99
C ILE A 21 -6.65 -11.24 -7.26
N GLY A 22 -6.56 -11.25 -5.95
CA GLY A 22 -6.50 -12.48 -5.14
C GLY A 22 -7.77 -13.34 -5.24
N ARG A 23 -8.93 -12.71 -5.41
CA ARG A 23 -10.21 -13.43 -5.64
C ARG A 23 -10.27 -14.17 -6.97
N GLN A 24 -9.38 -13.89 -7.92
CA GLN A 24 -9.25 -14.70 -9.13
C GLN A 24 -8.52 -16.03 -8.87
N TRP A 25 -7.80 -16.14 -7.75
CA TRP A 25 -7.02 -17.32 -7.39
C TRP A 25 -7.66 -18.13 -6.25
N SER A 26 -8.43 -17.48 -5.38
CA SER A 26 -9.16 -18.11 -4.27
C SER A 26 -10.39 -17.28 -3.88
N GLU A 27 -11.50 -17.95 -3.52
CA GLU A 27 -12.69 -17.27 -2.99
C GLU A 27 -12.43 -16.63 -1.62
N SER A 28 -11.51 -17.19 -0.84
CA SER A 28 -11.17 -16.76 0.51
C SER A 28 -9.64 -16.71 0.72
N PRO A 29 -8.92 -15.74 0.17
CA PRO A 29 -7.51 -15.57 0.43
C PRO A 29 -7.25 -15.32 1.93
N ARG A 30 -6.16 -15.89 2.46
CA ARG A 30 -5.68 -15.56 3.80
C ARG A 30 -5.01 -14.19 3.79
N ILE A 31 -5.39 -13.31 4.70
CA ILE A 31 -4.87 -11.94 4.76
C ILE A 31 -3.85 -11.81 5.89
N ILE A 32 -2.69 -11.20 5.58
CA ILE A 32 -1.71 -10.72 6.54
C ILE A 32 -1.69 -9.19 6.43
N ASP A 33 -2.29 -8.50 7.42
CA ASP A 33 -2.39 -7.03 7.44
C ASP A 33 -1.12 -6.39 8.02
N LEU A 34 -0.25 -5.91 7.14
CA LEU A 34 0.94 -5.15 7.52
C LEU A 34 0.63 -3.79 8.17
N THR A 35 -0.63 -3.33 8.23
CA THR A 35 -0.97 -2.09 8.94
C THR A 35 -1.19 -2.28 10.43
N ASP A 36 -1.45 -3.51 10.88
CA ASP A 36 -1.67 -3.80 12.30
C ASP A 36 -0.34 -3.76 13.08
N PRO A 37 -0.17 -2.83 14.04
CA PRO A 37 1.06 -2.73 14.82
C PRO A 37 1.20 -3.82 15.90
N LYS A 38 0.19 -4.68 16.08
CA LYS A 38 0.15 -5.71 17.12
C LYS A 38 0.48 -7.10 16.61
N THR A 39 0.46 -7.29 15.30
CA THR A 39 0.74 -8.59 14.68
C THR A 39 2.22 -8.96 14.82
N ASP A 40 2.47 -10.19 15.28
CA ASP A 40 3.78 -10.82 15.18
C ASP A 40 3.97 -11.39 13.77
N PHE A 41 4.67 -10.65 12.92
CA PHE A 41 4.89 -11.04 11.54
C PHE A 41 5.86 -12.21 11.41
N SER A 42 6.72 -12.45 12.40
CA SER A 42 7.63 -13.60 12.39
C SER A 42 6.92 -14.94 12.59
N ALA A 43 5.73 -14.91 13.19
CA ALA A 43 4.87 -16.08 13.34
C ALA A 43 3.95 -16.35 12.13
N CYS A 44 4.02 -15.51 11.08
CA CYS A 44 3.21 -15.71 9.88
C CYS A 44 3.82 -16.80 8.99
N GLU A 45 3.19 -17.95 8.94
CA GLU A 45 3.65 -19.08 8.11
C GLU A 45 3.30 -18.89 6.64
N ILE A 46 4.28 -19.06 5.76
CA ILE A 46 4.12 -19.17 4.30
C ILE A 46 4.73 -20.49 3.86
N HIS A 47 4.01 -21.25 3.07
CA HIS A 47 4.48 -22.50 2.51
C HIS A 47 4.94 -22.34 1.06
N GLN A 48 5.89 -23.16 0.62
CA GLN A 48 6.49 -23.07 -0.73
C GLN A 48 5.44 -23.13 -1.85
N GLU A 49 4.38 -23.90 -1.64
CA GLU A 49 3.27 -24.07 -2.59
C GLU A 49 2.24 -22.94 -2.57
N ASP A 50 2.34 -22.00 -1.65
CA ASP A 50 1.39 -20.89 -1.58
C ASP A 50 1.58 -19.90 -2.74
N GLN A 51 0.45 -19.35 -3.21
CA GLN A 51 0.44 -18.23 -4.14
C GLN A 51 0.29 -16.93 -3.36
N VAL A 52 1.35 -16.13 -3.35
CA VAL A 52 1.42 -14.95 -2.50
C VAL A 52 1.23 -13.67 -3.32
N LEU A 53 0.38 -12.76 -2.82
CA LEU A 53 0.23 -11.40 -3.32
C LEU A 53 0.76 -10.44 -2.27
N ILE A 54 1.78 -9.64 -2.61
CA ILE A 54 2.34 -8.61 -1.72
C ILE A 54 1.91 -7.25 -2.26
N ALA A 55 0.99 -6.56 -1.55
CA ALA A 55 0.40 -5.30 -1.98
C ALA A 55 0.76 -4.15 -1.04
N ILE A 56 1.50 -3.16 -1.55
CA ILE A 56 2.00 -2.01 -0.78
C ILE A 56 1.75 -0.72 -1.57
N PRO A 57 1.35 0.39 -0.92
CA PRO A 57 1.19 1.67 -1.61
C PRO A 57 2.52 2.37 -1.85
N SER A 58 2.57 3.22 -2.88
CA SER A 58 3.69 4.13 -3.13
C SER A 58 3.50 5.45 -2.37
N PHE A 59 4.39 5.74 -1.44
CA PHE A 59 4.45 7.02 -0.72
C PHE A 59 5.63 7.85 -1.21
N GLY A 60 5.33 8.85 -2.05
CA GLY A 60 6.37 9.70 -2.64
C GLY A 60 7.36 8.95 -3.56
N GLY A 61 6.95 7.81 -4.15
CA GLY A 61 7.76 6.99 -5.04
C GLY A 61 8.63 5.95 -4.34
N ARG A 62 8.34 5.66 -3.07
CA ARG A 62 8.98 4.63 -2.24
C ARG A 62 7.91 3.80 -1.51
N ALA A 63 8.23 2.58 -1.16
CA ALA A 63 7.41 1.81 -0.23
C ALA A 63 7.48 2.44 1.18
N PRO A 64 6.39 2.46 1.98
CA PRO A 64 6.48 2.88 3.36
C PRO A 64 7.46 1.99 4.14
N ALA A 65 8.46 2.60 4.80
CA ALA A 65 9.52 1.86 5.50
C ALA A 65 8.96 0.81 6.48
N VAL A 66 7.92 1.17 7.24
CA VAL A 66 7.25 0.25 8.17
C VAL A 66 6.64 -0.97 7.48
N ALA A 67 6.17 -0.84 6.23
CA ALA A 67 5.64 -1.98 5.48
C ALA A 67 6.77 -2.93 5.06
N ILE A 68 7.91 -2.38 4.62
CA ILE A 68 9.11 -3.14 4.27
C ILE A 68 9.70 -3.82 5.50
N GLU A 69 9.80 -3.12 6.63
CA GLU A 69 10.33 -3.66 7.90
C GLU A 69 9.48 -4.85 8.40
N ARG A 70 8.15 -4.76 8.27
CA ARG A 70 7.23 -5.85 8.65
C ARG A 70 7.27 -7.02 7.66
N LEU A 71 7.30 -6.72 6.37
CA LEU A 71 7.46 -7.75 5.33
C LEU A 71 8.74 -8.57 5.57
N LYS A 72 9.85 -7.93 5.94
CA LYS A 72 11.13 -8.58 6.22
C LYS A 72 11.12 -9.56 7.40
N GLN A 73 10.06 -9.55 8.21
CA GLN A 73 9.90 -10.53 9.30
C GLN A 73 9.22 -11.83 8.84
N ILE A 74 8.63 -11.84 7.64
CA ILE A 74 7.90 -12.99 7.09
C ILE A 74 8.83 -13.82 6.23
N ALA A 75 9.04 -15.09 6.59
CA ALA A 75 9.83 -16.02 5.78
C ALA A 75 9.03 -16.46 4.55
N GLY A 76 9.55 -16.22 3.35
CA GLY A 76 8.88 -16.53 2.08
C GLY A 76 9.02 -17.99 1.64
N ASN A 77 10.00 -18.73 2.16
CA ASN A 77 10.20 -20.17 1.98
C ASN A 77 10.16 -20.67 0.51
N GLY A 78 10.58 -19.82 -0.43
CA GLY A 78 10.55 -20.13 -1.86
C GLY A 78 9.18 -19.99 -2.54
N ALA A 79 8.15 -19.55 -1.83
CA ALA A 79 6.82 -19.32 -2.39
C ALA A 79 6.88 -18.32 -3.56
N LYS A 80 6.08 -18.60 -4.60
CA LYS A 80 5.91 -17.64 -5.70
C LYS A 80 5.11 -16.43 -5.23
N CYS A 81 5.56 -15.23 -5.58
CA CYS A 81 4.82 -14.03 -5.24
C CYS A 81 4.65 -13.06 -6.41
N THR A 82 3.53 -12.36 -6.39
CA THR A 82 3.23 -11.21 -7.25
C THR A 82 3.30 -9.94 -6.42
N LEU A 83 4.08 -8.96 -6.87
CA LEU A 83 4.17 -7.66 -6.23
C LEU A 83 3.11 -6.72 -6.79
N VAL A 84 2.42 -5.98 -5.93
CA VAL A 84 1.41 -4.99 -6.33
C VAL A 84 1.72 -3.66 -5.68
N CYS A 85 2.23 -2.72 -6.46
CA CYS A 85 2.41 -1.34 -6.05
C CYS A 85 1.16 -0.53 -6.38
N VAL A 86 0.53 0.09 -5.37
CA VAL A 86 -0.67 0.93 -5.58
C VAL A 86 -0.32 2.40 -5.40
N TYR A 87 -0.66 3.24 -6.38
CA TYR A 87 -0.31 4.66 -6.35
C TYR A 87 -1.44 5.58 -6.82
N GLY A 88 -1.39 6.85 -6.40
CA GLY A 88 -2.42 7.87 -6.64
C GLY A 88 -2.23 8.63 -7.95
N ASN A 89 -2.00 7.96 -9.09
CA ASN A 89 -1.87 8.52 -10.43
C ASN A 89 -0.68 9.47 -10.69
N ARG A 90 0.19 9.73 -9.68
CA ARG A 90 1.40 10.55 -9.92
C ARG A 90 2.52 9.72 -10.59
N ALA A 91 3.17 8.89 -9.81
CA ALA A 91 4.20 7.93 -10.22
C ALA A 91 4.51 7.01 -9.03
N TYR A 92 4.94 5.79 -9.29
CA TYR A 92 5.39 4.83 -8.29
C TYR A 92 6.91 4.76 -8.15
N GLU A 93 7.65 5.32 -9.13
CA GLU A 93 9.11 5.46 -9.15
C GLU A 93 9.85 4.18 -8.69
N ASP A 94 10.52 4.20 -7.53
CA ASP A 94 11.34 3.07 -7.07
C ASP A 94 10.58 2.10 -6.15
N THR A 95 9.26 2.26 -5.98
CA THR A 95 8.47 1.45 -5.04
C THR A 95 8.52 -0.04 -5.39
N LEU A 96 8.31 -0.41 -6.67
CA LEU A 96 8.30 -1.82 -7.08
C LEU A 96 9.66 -2.49 -6.93
N VAL A 97 10.74 -1.81 -7.29
CA VAL A 97 12.10 -2.35 -7.18
C VAL A 97 12.53 -2.49 -5.72
N GLU A 98 12.06 -1.61 -4.83
CA GLU A 98 12.27 -1.73 -3.38
C GLU A 98 11.48 -2.92 -2.79
N MET A 99 10.25 -3.12 -3.26
CA MET A 99 9.45 -4.30 -2.89
C MET A 99 10.09 -5.60 -3.38
N GLU A 100 10.65 -5.62 -4.58
CA GLU A 100 11.37 -6.77 -5.14
C GLU A 100 12.56 -7.17 -4.27
N ASP A 101 13.40 -6.19 -3.92
CA ASP A 101 14.58 -6.45 -3.08
C ASP A 101 14.17 -6.98 -1.71
N ALA A 102 13.12 -6.43 -1.10
CA ALA A 102 12.60 -6.89 0.18
C ALA A 102 12.02 -8.32 0.07
N ALA A 103 11.21 -8.61 -0.93
CA ALA A 103 10.61 -9.92 -1.14
C ALA A 103 11.67 -11.00 -1.39
N LYS A 104 12.67 -10.71 -2.23
CA LYS A 104 13.80 -11.61 -2.49
C LYS A 104 14.63 -11.88 -1.23
N ALA A 105 14.88 -10.84 -0.43
CA ALA A 105 15.61 -10.98 0.86
C ALA A 105 14.84 -11.85 1.87
N CYS A 106 13.50 -11.90 1.77
CA CYS A 106 12.65 -12.78 2.58
C CYS A 106 12.56 -14.22 2.02
N GLY A 107 13.19 -14.51 0.89
CA GLY A 107 13.12 -15.81 0.24
C GLY A 107 11.90 -16.07 -0.63
N PHE A 108 11.14 -15.01 -1.02
CA PHE A 108 10.10 -15.14 -2.03
C PHE A 108 10.69 -15.19 -3.44
N ARG A 109 10.00 -15.87 -4.33
CA ARG A 109 10.31 -15.91 -5.77
C ARG A 109 9.32 -14.98 -6.50
N VAL A 110 9.79 -13.82 -6.92
CA VAL A 110 8.96 -12.83 -7.62
C VAL A 110 8.71 -13.28 -9.06
N VAL A 111 7.47 -13.59 -9.39
CA VAL A 111 7.05 -14.07 -10.72
C VAL A 111 6.35 -13.02 -11.57
N ALA A 112 5.81 -11.97 -10.95
CA ALA A 112 5.20 -10.85 -11.65
C ALA A 112 5.19 -9.60 -10.76
N ALA A 113 5.03 -8.43 -11.38
CA ALA A 113 4.76 -7.19 -10.67
C ALA A 113 3.65 -6.40 -11.36
N ILE A 114 2.85 -5.68 -10.57
CA ILE A 114 1.75 -4.83 -11.05
C ILE A 114 1.91 -3.44 -10.44
N ALA A 115 1.84 -2.40 -11.29
CA ALA A 115 1.62 -1.04 -10.85
C ALA A 115 0.15 -0.68 -11.08
N ALA A 116 -0.61 -0.52 -9.99
CA ALA A 116 -2.05 -0.26 -10.04
C ALA A 116 -2.40 1.13 -9.52
N VAL A 117 -3.39 1.76 -10.15
CA VAL A 117 -3.86 3.09 -9.76
C VAL A 117 -5.08 2.99 -8.85
N ALA A 118 -5.01 3.69 -7.71
CA ALA A 118 -6.15 3.90 -6.83
C ALA A 118 -6.29 5.38 -6.46
N GLN A 119 -7.42 5.74 -5.85
CA GLN A 119 -7.65 7.11 -5.38
C GLN A 119 -6.50 7.57 -4.48
N HIS A 120 -5.97 8.76 -4.74
CA HIS A 120 -4.88 9.34 -3.95
C HIS A 120 -5.32 9.58 -2.49
N SER A 121 -4.62 8.99 -1.53
CA SER A 121 -5.03 8.96 -0.12
C SER A 121 -5.17 10.35 0.54
N ILE A 122 -4.38 11.33 0.09
CA ILE A 122 -4.38 12.70 0.63
C ILE A 122 -5.18 13.64 -0.27
N ILE A 123 -4.91 13.64 -1.57
CA ILE A 123 -5.49 14.56 -2.56
C ILE A 123 -6.56 13.81 -3.34
N ARG A 124 -7.70 13.58 -2.71
CA ARG A 124 -8.74 12.65 -3.15
C ARG A 124 -9.38 12.97 -4.52
N GLN A 125 -9.15 14.17 -5.05
CA GLN A 125 -9.57 14.53 -6.41
C GLN A 125 -8.76 13.82 -7.51
N TYR A 126 -7.54 13.34 -7.19
CA TYR A 126 -6.73 12.59 -8.15
C TYR A 126 -7.06 11.10 -8.09
N ALA A 127 -7.24 10.50 -9.26
CA ALA A 127 -7.72 9.14 -9.42
C ALA A 127 -9.00 8.87 -8.60
N ALA A 128 -9.90 9.86 -8.52
CA ALA A 128 -11.14 9.73 -7.77
C ALA A 128 -11.94 8.51 -8.25
N ASN A 129 -12.51 7.77 -7.30
CA ASN A 129 -13.30 6.55 -7.52
C ASN A 129 -12.53 5.35 -8.12
N ARG A 130 -11.19 5.45 -8.27
CA ARG A 130 -10.39 4.30 -8.73
C ARG A 130 -9.98 3.38 -7.56
N PRO A 131 -9.85 2.05 -7.82
CA PRO A 131 -10.11 1.37 -9.08
C PRO A 131 -11.58 1.41 -9.45
N ASP A 132 -11.89 1.76 -10.71
CA ASP A 132 -13.21 1.72 -11.31
C ASP A 132 -13.42 0.41 -12.12
N ALA A 133 -14.56 0.26 -12.82
CA ALA A 133 -14.87 -0.95 -13.57
C ALA A 133 -13.83 -1.29 -14.64
N SER A 134 -13.22 -0.29 -15.29
CA SER A 134 -12.16 -0.51 -16.28
C SER A 134 -10.88 -1.03 -15.62
N ASP A 135 -10.53 -0.46 -14.46
CA ASP A 135 -9.38 -0.93 -13.66
C ASP A 135 -9.60 -2.37 -13.19
N GLU A 136 -10.81 -2.68 -12.72
CA GLU A 136 -11.17 -4.01 -12.25
C GLU A 136 -11.01 -5.05 -13.35
N GLN A 137 -11.51 -4.76 -14.57
CA GLN A 137 -11.34 -5.64 -15.73
C GLN A 137 -9.87 -5.87 -16.08
N GLN A 138 -9.03 -4.82 -16.08
CA GLN A 138 -7.60 -4.95 -16.32
C GLN A 138 -6.92 -5.82 -15.25
N LEU A 139 -7.21 -5.59 -13.97
CA LEU A 139 -6.62 -6.33 -12.86
C LEU A 139 -7.03 -7.81 -12.87
N ILE A 140 -8.28 -8.12 -13.22
CA ILE A 140 -8.76 -9.50 -13.42
C ILE A 140 -8.02 -10.17 -14.58
N GLN A 141 -7.82 -9.46 -15.70
CA GLN A 141 -7.06 -9.98 -16.83
C GLN A 141 -5.59 -10.26 -16.43
N PHE A 142 -4.94 -9.37 -15.70
CA PHE A 142 -3.59 -9.57 -15.18
C PHE A 142 -3.53 -10.79 -14.25
N ALA A 143 -4.47 -10.90 -13.31
CA ALA A 143 -4.54 -12.03 -12.39
C ALA A 143 -4.62 -13.39 -13.12
N ARG A 144 -5.39 -13.46 -14.21
CA ARG A 144 -5.49 -14.67 -15.05
C ARG A 144 -4.19 -14.98 -15.78
N GLN A 145 -3.48 -13.96 -16.28
CA GLN A 145 -2.18 -14.15 -16.96
C GLN A 145 -1.08 -14.64 -16.01
N ILE A 146 -1.20 -14.32 -14.72
CA ILE A 146 -0.20 -14.65 -13.70
C ILE A 146 -0.50 -16.00 -13.02
N ALA A 147 -1.73 -16.49 -13.04
CA ALA A 147 -2.20 -17.60 -12.20
C ALA A 147 -1.25 -18.82 -12.21
N ASP A 148 -0.84 -19.27 -13.39
CA ASP A 148 0.02 -20.44 -13.58
C ASP A 148 1.49 -20.09 -13.81
N ARG A 149 1.84 -18.79 -13.71
CA ARG A 149 3.20 -18.36 -13.97
C ARG A 149 4.16 -18.85 -12.89
N THR A 150 5.30 -19.39 -13.33
CA THR A 150 6.38 -19.88 -12.46
C THR A 150 7.71 -19.22 -12.74
N GLU A 151 7.86 -18.58 -13.89
CA GLU A 151 9.10 -17.93 -14.30
C GLU A 151 9.29 -16.64 -13.50
N ALA A 152 10.52 -16.39 -13.06
CA ALA A 152 10.84 -15.14 -12.39
C ALA A 152 10.68 -13.94 -13.32
N VAL A 153 10.22 -12.82 -12.78
CA VAL A 153 10.19 -11.55 -13.51
C VAL A 153 11.61 -11.17 -13.94
N THR A 154 11.75 -10.73 -15.19
CA THR A 154 13.08 -10.42 -15.76
C THR A 154 13.63 -9.08 -15.33
N ARG A 155 12.75 -8.07 -15.27
CA ARG A 155 13.13 -6.70 -14.90
C ARG A 155 11.96 -5.92 -14.34
N ILE A 156 12.13 -5.39 -13.13
CA ILE A 156 11.18 -4.46 -12.52
C ILE A 156 11.68 -3.02 -12.69
N PRO A 157 10.81 -2.08 -13.11
CA PRO A 157 11.18 -0.67 -13.25
C PRO A 157 11.55 -0.03 -11.90
N GLY A 158 12.55 0.84 -11.93
CA GLY A 158 13.05 1.59 -10.77
C GLY A 158 14.58 1.71 -10.79
N ASN A 159 15.11 2.44 -9.83
CA ASN A 159 16.54 2.71 -9.72
C ASN A 159 17.13 2.06 -8.46
N ARG A 160 18.38 1.62 -8.58
CA ARG A 160 19.26 1.25 -7.46
C ARG A 160 20.56 2.09 -7.57
N PRO A 161 20.88 2.95 -6.59
CA PRO A 161 20.17 3.17 -5.34
C PRO A 161 18.82 3.88 -5.52
N TYR A 162 17.89 3.62 -4.60
CA TYR A 162 16.57 4.24 -4.62
C TYR A 162 16.65 5.74 -4.37
N LYS A 163 15.68 6.48 -4.89
CA LYS A 163 15.51 7.90 -4.51
C LYS A 163 15.39 8.06 -2.99
N LYS A 164 15.72 9.23 -2.48
CA LYS A 164 15.50 9.54 -1.07
C LYS A 164 14.01 9.44 -0.73
N ALA A 165 13.68 8.77 0.37
CA ALA A 165 12.33 8.73 0.87
C ALA A 165 11.86 10.16 1.21
N GLY A 166 10.69 10.53 0.71
CA GLY A 166 10.04 11.81 0.99
C GLY A 166 8.74 11.57 1.75
N GLY A 167 8.45 12.40 2.73
CA GLY A 167 7.15 12.42 3.41
C GLY A 167 6.31 13.60 2.92
N ALA A 168 4.99 13.48 2.95
CA ALA A 168 4.09 14.59 2.62
C ALA A 168 4.12 15.71 3.67
N GLY A 169 4.68 15.46 4.86
CA GLY A 169 4.72 16.43 5.96
C GLY A 169 3.33 16.83 6.49
N LEU A 170 2.28 16.15 6.01
CA LEU A 170 0.89 16.45 6.32
C LEU A 170 0.44 15.62 7.52
N VAL A 171 0.62 16.15 8.72
CA VAL A 171 0.25 15.48 9.97
C VAL A 171 -1.21 15.81 10.31
N PRO A 172 -2.12 14.79 10.35
CA PRO A 172 -3.52 15.03 10.71
C PRO A 172 -3.66 15.40 12.18
N LYS A 173 -4.54 16.40 12.46
CA LYS A 173 -4.84 16.87 13.82
C LYS A 173 -6.31 16.63 14.17
N PRO A 174 -6.67 16.42 15.45
CA PRO A 174 -8.05 16.40 15.87
C PRO A 174 -8.69 17.79 15.72
N SER A 175 -9.94 17.85 15.29
CA SER A 175 -10.76 19.08 15.28
C SER A 175 -11.54 19.19 16.59
N LYS A 176 -12.30 20.29 16.74
CA LYS A 176 -13.22 20.51 17.88
C LYS A 176 -14.30 19.42 18.01
N ASP A 177 -14.61 18.71 16.93
CA ASP A 177 -15.62 17.65 16.90
C ASP A 177 -15.08 16.30 17.43
N CYS A 178 -13.84 16.29 17.94
CA CYS A 178 -13.20 15.07 18.43
C CYS A 178 -13.79 14.67 19.82
N VAL A 179 -14.40 13.50 19.86
CA VAL A 179 -14.99 12.94 21.08
C VAL A 179 -14.00 12.07 21.91
N LYS A 180 -12.72 12.10 21.55
CA LYS A 180 -11.65 11.36 22.26
C LYS A 180 -11.84 9.83 22.34
N CYS A 181 -12.43 9.21 21.32
CA CYS A 181 -12.69 7.76 21.26
C CYS A 181 -11.44 6.90 21.01
N ASP A 182 -10.26 7.48 20.87
CA ASP A 182 -8.93 6.88 20.68
C ASP A 182 -8.76 5.90 19.49
N VAL A 183 -9.76 5.68 18.66
CA VAL A 183 -9.69 4.83 17.45
C VAL A 183 -8.48 5.15 16.59
N CYS A 184 -8.19 6.44 16.38
CA CYS A 184 -7.05 6.87 15.57
C CYS A 184 -5.69 6.52 16.18
N ALA A 185 -5.56 6.49 17.51
CA ALA A 185 -4.35 6.08 18.20
C ALA A 185 -4.14 4.56 18.15
N LYS A 186 -5.21 3.79 18.45
CA LYS A 186 -5.21 2.32 18.44
C LYS A 186 -4.84 1.73 17.08
N HIS A 187 -5.28 2.37 16.00
CA HIS A 187 -5.08 1.88 14.63
C HIS A 187 -3.94 2.59 13.87
N CYS A 188 -3.14 3.42 14.54
CA CYS A 188 -2.00 4.06 13.88
C CYS A 188 -0.90 3.03 13.58
N PRO A 189 -0.55 2.78 12.30
CA PRO A 189 0.41 1.72 11.95
C PRO A 189 1.81 1.96 12.51
N VAL A 190 2.15 3.20 12.79
CA VAL A 190 3.46 3.61 13.35
C VAL A 190 3.36 4.14 14.78
N GLN A 191 2.19 3.99 15.41
CA GLN A 191 1.95 4.43 16.79
C GLN A 191 2.41 5.88 17.06
N ALA A 192 2.18 6.75 16.06
CA ALA A 192 2.56 8.16 16.15
C ALA A 192 1.57 9.02 16.94
N ILE A 193 0.42 8.49 17.37
CA ILE A 193 -0.64 9.26 18.03
C ILE A 193 -0.65 8.90 19.51
N ASP A 194 -0.41 9.90 20.33
CA ASP A 194 -0.51 9.79 21.79
C ASP A 194 -1.98 9.54 22.21
N PRO A 195 -2.31 8.46 22.96
CA PRO A 195 -3.69 8.10 23.27
C PRO A 195 -4.36 9.07 24.27
N ALA A 196 -3.59 9.80 25.08
CA ALA A 196 -4.15 10.72 26.07
C ALA A 196 -4.49 12.08 25.45
N THR A 197 -3.60 12.61 24.60
CA THR A 197 -3.75 13.93 23.98
C THR A 197 -4.33 13.88 22.57
N LEU A 198 -4.26 12.71 21.93
CA LEU A 198 -4.56 12.48 20.51
C LEU A 198 -3.71 13.32 19.55
N SER A 199 -2.61 13.88 20.03
CA SER A 199 -1.61 14.56 19.22
C SER A 199 -0.78 13.54 18.46
N ALA A 200 -0.43 13.85 17.21
CA ALA A 200 0.46 13.01 16.42
C ALA A 200 1.88 13.57 16.45
N ASP A 201 2.85 12.72 16.73
CA ASP A 201 4.27 13.04 16.61
C ASP A 201 4.64 13.19 15.12
N PRO A 202 5.05 14.39 14.67
CA PRO A 202 5.39 14.62 13.26
C PRO A 202 6.64 13.86 12.79
N LYS A 203 7.50 13.43 13.70
CA LYS A 203 8.71 12.64 13.38
C LYS A 203 8.38 11.17 13.09
N LYS A 204 7.31 10.64 13.71
CA LYS A 204 6.84 9.27 13.51
C LYS A 204 5.76 9.17 12.42
N CYS A 205 4.99 10.23 12.21
CA CYS A 205 3.84 10.22 11.31
C CYS A 205 4.26 10.09 9.85
N ILE A 206 3.84 9.02 9.17
CA ILE A 206 4.09 8.76 7.75
C ILE A 206 3.03 9.35 6.82
N SER A 207 2.14 10.21 7.30
CA SER A 207 1.04 10.85 6.53
C SER A 207 0.16 9.84 5.75
N CYS A 208 -0.06 8.65 6.27
CA CYS A 208 -0.79 7.57 5.59
C CYS A 208 -2.32 7.78 5.55
N MET A 209 -2.85 8.76 6.25
CA MET A 209 -4.27 9.11 6.36
C MET A 209 -5.19 8.04 6.99
N ARG A 210 -4.67 6.95 7.55
CA ARG A 210 -5.50 5.93 8.21
C ARG A 210 -6.37 6.52 9.32
N CYS A 211 -5.79 7.37 10.17
CA CYS A 211 -6.51 8.05 11.24
C CYS A 211 -7.60 9.02 10.75
N VAL A 212 -7.48 9.55 9.53
CA VAL A 212 -8.51 10.37 8.88
C VAL A 212 -9.64 9.51 8.37
N THR A 213 -9.31 8.42 7.67
CA THR A 213 -10.29 7.51 7.05
C THR A 213 -11.09 6.72 8.09
N GLN A 214 -10.44 6.30 9.19
CA GLN A 214 -11.08 5.49 10.22
C GLN A 214 -11.77 6.29 11.33
N CYS A 215 -11.69 7.62 11.31
CA CYS A 215 -12.36 8.43 12.30
C CYS A 215 -13.88 8.38 12.12
N PRO A 216 -14.67 7.76 13.04
CA PRO A 216 -16.12 7.62 12.87
C PRO A 216 -16.86 8.96 12.94
N HIS A 217 -16.20 9.98 13.49
CA HIS A 217 -16.78 11.33 13.64
C HIS A 217 -16.23 12.33 12.58
N GLY A 218 -15.37 11.88 11.63
CA GLY A 218 -14.72 12.78 10.67
C GLY A 218 -13.90 13.90 11.32
N ALA A 219 -13.54 13.73 12.59
CA ALA A 219 -12.90 14.77 13.40
C ALA A 219 -11.37 14.83 13.24
N ARG A 220 -10.77 13.96 12.43
CA ARG A 220 -9.33 13.98 12.15
C ARG A 220 -9.09 14.61 10.78
N LYS A 221 -8.34 15.71 10.71
CA LYS A 221 -8.19 16.50 9.48
C LYS A 221 -6.75 16.91 9.25
N VAL A 222 -6.37 17.05 7.97
CA VAL A 222 -5.14 17.72 7.54
C VAL A 222 -5.42 19.18 7.21
N ASN A 223 -4.37 20.01 7.22
CA ASN A 223 -4.50 21.42 6.83
C ASN A 223 -4.87 21.52 5.34
N GLY A 224 -6.08 22.05 5.04
CA GLY A 224 -6.61 22.14 3.68
C GLY A 224 -5.78 23.03 2.75
N ALA A 225 -5.21 24.13 3.26
CA ALA A 225 -4.35 24.99 2.45
C ALA A 225 -3.08 24.26 2.00
N MET A 226 -2.45 23.47 2.90
CA MET A 226 -1.29 22.65 2.54
C MET A 226 -1.66 21.55 1.55
N VAL A 227 -2.84 20.95 1.68
CA VAL A 227 -3.34 19.95 0.70
C VAL A 227 -3.54 20.61 -0.67
N SER A 228 -4.08 21.83 -0.73
CA SER A 228 -4.27 22.56 -1.98
C SER A 228 -2.93 22.90 -2.66
N ILE A 229 -1.93 23.33 -1.89
CA ILE A 229 -0.57 23.57 -2.40
C ILE A 229 0.04 22.25 -2.95
N ALA A 230 -0.05 21.17 -2.20
CA ALA A 230 0.43 19.88 -2.64
C ALA A 230 -0.30 19.39 -3.91
N ALA A 231 -1.61 19.64 -4.01
CA ALA A 231 -2.40 19.31 -5.19
C ALA A 231 -1.90 20.07 -6.42
N LEU A 232 -1.65 21.37 -6.30
CA LEU A 232 -1.11 22.17 -7.40
C LEU A 232 0.27 21.67 -7.85
N ALA A 233 1.14 21.32 -6.89
CA ALA A 233 2.50 20.84 -7.17
C ALA A 233 2.53 19.56 -8.03
N ILE A 234 1.56 18.65 -7.86
CA ILE A 234 1.51 17.38 -8.62
C ILE A 234 0.44 17.38 -9.72
N LYS A 235 -0.26 18.50 -9.95
CA LYS A 235 -1.37 18.60 -10.90
C LYS A 235 -0.99 18.07 -12.29
N LYS A 236 0.13 18.53 -12.84
CA LYS A 236 0.59 18.12 -14.19
C LYS A 236 0.79 16.59 -14.27
N ALA A 237 1.40 15.99 -13.26
CA ALA A 237 1.67 14.55 -13.23
C ALA A 237 0.41 13.70 -13.05
N CYS A 238 -0.65 14.25 -12.45
CA CYS A 238 -1.91 13.57 -12.16
C CYS A 238 -3.06 13.91 -13.12
N SER A 239 -2.84 14.83 -14.10
CA SER A 239 -3.91 15.32 -14.98
C SER A 239 -4.37 14.31 -16.04
N ILE A 240 -3.49 13.38 -16.42
CA ILE A 240 -3.79 12.34 -17.41
C ILE A 240 -4.08 11.04 -16.66
N ARG A 241 -5.18 10.36 -17.05
CA ARG A 241 -5.46 9.00 -16.55
C ARG A 241 -4.33 8.07 -16.99
N LYS A 242 -3.78 7.32 -16.06
CA LYS A 242 -2.80 6.26 -16.31
C LYS A 242 -3.50 4.90 -16.19
N ASP A 243 -3.07 3.97 -17.02
CA ASP A 243 -3.52 2.58 -16.94
C ASP A 243 -2.76 1.82 -15.85
N ASN A 244 -3.27 0.67 -15.48
CA ASN A 244 -2.50 -0.27 -14.67
C ASN A 244 -1.48 -0.97 -15.56
N GLU A 245 -0.34 -1.35 -14.99
CA GLU A 245 0.78 -1.95 -15.72
C GLU A 245 1.05 -3.36 -15.17
N LEU A 246 1.26 -4.33 -16.07
CA LEU A 246 1.72 -5.68 -15.74
C LEU A 246 3.15 -5.85 -16.24
N ILE A 247 4.02 -6.38 -15.37
CA ILE A 247 5.44 -6.64 -15.61
C ILE A 247 5.70 -8.14 -15.37
N LEU A 248 6.20 -8.83 -16.40
CA LEU A 248 6.43 -10.28 -16.44
C LEU A 248 7.90 -10.62 -16.68
#